data_e6c02d2705eb3197a5276f8f949519da
#
_entry.id   e6c02d2705eb3197a5276f8f949519da
#
_cell.length_a   1.000
_cell.length_b   1.000
_cell.length_c   1.000
_cell.angle_alpha   90.00
_cell.angle_beta   90.00
_cell.angle_gamma   90.00
#
_symmetry.space_group_name_H-M   'P 1'
#
loop_
_entity.id
_entity.type
_entity.pdbx_description
1 polymer ?
#
loop_
_entity_poly.entity_id
_entity_poly.type
_entity_poly.pdbx_seq_one_letter_code
_entity_poly.pdbx_strand_id
1 'polypeptide(L)'
;MNYLANGKENVQISALSGRRKSAEMPWPEPNPSEKLNWLLHLQHVRGETEQCKESIKNEIKRSGGRNEFACFKQGIILREEGRIQEALESFQVCMKLNPENSENIKEVGRCLYEMRRYRLALEAYLETEKLSSCPDWQIYYNIGQCSMRLGEVSKSKEYAHRAVQLGKQEIAYSLLIKILVAEGDLRSAASVCNAAVESCPDSVDILTESGLLCLKMGQTQHAFERLSSALALDPTCAKALLGIGCITQSHEEHDVALTKYKVAVSHEPYSVALWNNIGMCFHSKQKHVAAISCLKRALWISPTNWRVLFNLGLVHLATYQPASAFNFLCAAVNLRPEVPHSFTGLGCALFELNDIENADRAFKQALILAPDDPLIIINDIVCLLHIKRKDLALELFRKFNTLLQENIPISKEIMPIVSKLSTELEGSVSEISHESEENNNDQESVSENTAKIDELTEGDTSPRELASDEV
;
A
#
# COMPACT_ATOMS: atom_id res chain seq x y z
N MET A 1 -22.97 22.65 4.62
CA MET A 1 -22.58 24.06 4.77
C MET A 1 -22.75 24.46 6.23
N ASN A 2 -21.74 25.03 6.83
CA ASN A 2 -21.70 25.63 8.18
C ASN A 2 -21.90 24.72 9.38
N TYR A 3 -20.82 24.04 9.80
CA TYR A 3 -20.51 23.74 11.21
C TYR A 3 -19.00 23.50 11.35
N LEU A 4 -18.21 24.51 11.08
CA LEU A 4 -16.77 24.55 11.37
C LEU A 4 -16.38 25.97 11.78
N ALA A 5 -16.84 26.37 12.94
CA ALA A 5 -16.27 27.52 13.62
C ALA A 5 -16.52 27.39 15.13
N ASN A 6 -15.48 27.41 15.87
CA ASN A 6 -15.31 27.53 17.32
C ASN A 6 -14.81 26.26 18.01
N GLY A 7 -13.50 26.17 18.06
CA GLY A 7 -12.71 25.30 18.91
C GLY A 7 -11.24 25.75 18.86
N LYS A 8 -11.00 27.03 19.10
CA LYS A 8 -9.65 27.52 19.42
C LYS A 8 -9.33 27.17 20.88
N GLU A 9 -9.16 25.91 21.19
CA GLU A 9 -8.38 25.53 22.34
C GLU A 9 -6.92 25.41 21.87
N ASN A 10 -6.21 26.53 21.96
CA ASN A 10 -4.77 26.59 21.92
C ASN A 10 -4.27 25.72 23.08
N VAL A 11 -3.84 24.50 22.78
CA VAL A 11 -2.97 23.74 23.68
C VAL A 11 -1.68 24.56 23.77
N GLN A 12 -1.54 25.31 24.87
CA GLN A 12 -0.36 26.13 25.12
C GLN A 12 0.84 25.24 25.45
N ILE A 13 1.40 24.59 24.43
CA ILE A 13 2.72 23.95 24.53
C ILE A 13 3.83 25.04 24.54
N SER A 14 3.59 26.17 23.88
CA SER A 14 4.52 27.29 23.81
C SER A 14 4.72 28.08 25.14
N ALA A 15 3.91 27.81 26.17
CA ALA A 15 4.05 28.48 27.47
C ALA A 15 5.16 27.87 28.36
N LEU A 16 5.76 26.74 27.95
CA LEU A 16 6.78 26.07 28.76
C LEU A 16 8.21 26.59 28.53
N SER A 17 8.45 27.29 27.43
CA SER A 17 9.79 27.80 27.10
C SER A 17 10.16 29.16 27.78
N GLY A 18 9.25 29.78 28.53
CA GLY A 18 9.39 31.18 28.94
C GLY A 18 9.56 31.48 30.42
N ARG A 19 9.66 30.51 31.33
CA ARG A 19 9.80 30.86 32.77
C ARG A 19 10.82 29.98 33.51
N ARG A 20 12.12 30.21 33.24
CA ARG A 20 13.15 30.01 34.24
C ARG A 20 13.22 31.29 35.10
N LYS A 21 12.37 31.40 36.10
CA LYS A 21 12.62 32.18 37.31
C LYS A 21 12.24 31.28 38.48
N SER A 22 13.28 30.86 39.19
CA SER A 22 13.25 30.24 40.48
C SER A 22 12.32 30.99 41.43
N ALA A 23 11.10 30.51 41.59
CA ALA A 23 10.36 30.74 42.80
C ALA A 23 10.46 29.42 43.56
N GLU A 24 11.29 29.41 44.57
CA GLU A 24 11.32 28.35 45.58
C GLU A 24 9.93 28.27 46.22
N MET A 25 9.06 27.43 45.64
CA MET A 25 7.90 26.94 46.37
C MET A 25 8.41 25.81 47.26
N PRO A 26 8.25 25.91 48.58
CA PRO A 26 8.60 24.78 49.45
C PRO A 26 7.73 23.62 49.05
N TRP A 27 8.36 22.54 48.52
CA TRP A 27 7.67 21.30 48.26
C TRP A 27 7.07 20.81 49.56
N PRO A 28 5.75 20.57 49.67
CA PRO A 28 5.19 19.94 50.81
C PRO A 28 5.85 18.55 50.92
N GLU A 29 6.15 18.13 52.16
CA GLU A 29 6.69 16.82 52.44
C GLU A 29 5.92 15.73 51.67
N PRO A 30 6.60 14.68 51.15
CA PRO A 30 5.96 13.68 50.29
C PRO A 30 4.74 13.12 51.05
N ASN A 31 3.58 13.45 50.48
CA ASN A 31 2.30 13.02 51.06
C ASN A 31 2.28 11.49 51.16
N PRO A 32 1.80 10.92 52.27
CA PRO A 32 1.69 9.45 52.44
C PRO A 32 0.87 8.75 51.33
N SER A 33 0.25 9.51 50.43
CA SER A 33 -0.48 9.07 49.26
C SER A 33 0.35 8.30 48.21
N GLU A 34 1.64 8.54 48.10
CA GLU A 34 2.52 7.81 47.15
C GLU A 34 2.80 6.36 47.56
N LYS A 35 2.49 6.01 48.80
CA LYS A 35 2.71 4.64 49.29
C LYS A 35 1.92 3.56 48.53
N LEU A 36 0.85 3.90 47.82
CA LEU A 36 0.02 2.97 47.07
C LEU A 36 0.39 2.88 45.56
N ASN A 37 1.36 3.65 45.08
CA ASN A 37 1.77 3.64 43.69
C ASN A 37 2.21 2.26 43.18
N TRP A 38 2.87 1.46 44.05
CA TRP A 38 3.24 0.08 43.74
C TRP A 38 2.03 -0.83 43.51
N LEU A 39 0.93 -0.61 44.26
CA LEU A 39 -0.31 -1.38 44.12
C LEU A 39 -0.99 -1.08 42.78
N LEU A 40 -1.08 0.21 42.43
CA LEU A 40 -1.62 0.67 41.13
C LEU A 40 -0.82 0.07 39.97
N HIS A 41 0.51 0.02 40.12
CA HIS A 41 1.37 -0.60 39.09
C HIS A 41 1.12 -2.10 38.99
N LEU A 42 1.05 -2.80 40.13
CA LEU A 42 0.82 -4.24 40.17
C LEU A 42 -0.53 -4.63 39.58
N GLN A 43 -1.61 -3.92 39.93
CA GLN A 43 -2.96 -4.15 39.40
C GLN A 43 -3.01 -3.92 37.86
N HIS A 44 -2.33 -2.87 37.39
CA HIS A 44 -2.23 -2.58 35.95
C HIS A 44 -1.47 -3.70 35.21
N VAL A 45 -0.31 -4.15 35.71
CA VAL A 45 0.48 -5.23 35.09
C VAL A 45 -0.27 -6.57 35.09
N ARG A 46 -1.09 -6.83 36.10
CA ARG A 46 -1.93 -8.04 36.17
C ARG A 46 -3.17 -7.98 35.29
N GLY A 47 -3.46 -6.85 34.67
CA GLY A 47 -4.67 -6.66 33.87
C GLY A 47 -5.96 -6.54 34.66
N GLU A 48 -5.87 -6.28 35.99
CA GLU A 48 -7.01 -6.07 36.89
C GLU A 48 -7.58 -4.64 36.69
N THR A 49 -8.05 -4.33 35.45
CA THR A 49 -8.35 -2.97 35.03
C THR A 49 -9.43 -2.30 35.88
N GLU A 50 -10.51 -2.98 36.22
CA GLU A 50 -11.61 -2.37 37.00
C GLU A 50 -11.19 -2.06 38.46
N GLN A 51 -10.45 -2.97 39.08
CA GLN A 51 -9.93 -2.76 40.44
C GLN A 51 -8.89 -1.63 40.44
N CYS A 52 -8.05 -1.59 39.40
CA CYS A 52 -7.06 -0.52 39.20
C CYS A 52 -7.73 0.86 39.05
N LYS A 53 -8.79 0.96 38.27
CA LYS A 53 -9.58 2.20 38.11
C LYS A 53 -10.19 2.67 39.42
N GLU A 54 -10.75 1.74 40.20
CA GLU A 54 -11.34 2.09 41.51
C GLU A 54 -10.26 2.57 42.49
N SER A 55 -9.13 1.88 42.51
CA SER A 55 -7.96 2.24 43.35
C SER A 55 -7.39 3.61 42.94
N ILE A 56 -7.25 3.88 41.64
CA ILE A 56 -6.82 5.17 41.07
C ILE A 56 -7.80 6.28 41.48
N LYS A 57 -9.12 6.06 41.31
CA LYS A 57 -10.14 7.05 41.65
C LYS A 57 -10.12 7.42 43.14
N ASN A 58 -9.91 6.40 44.00
CA ASN A 58 -9.80 6.60 45.43
C ASN A 58 -8.52 7.37 45.79
N GLU A 59 -7.39 7.07 45.13
CA GLU A 59 -6.12 7.74 45.35
C GLU A 59 -6.11 9.18 44.88
N ILE A 60 -6.71 9.47 43.70
CA ILE A 60 -6.87 10.82 43.20
C ILE A 60 -7.74 11.68 44.15
N LYS A 61 -8.84 11.10 44.68
CA LYS A 61 -9.66 11.79 45.68
C LYS A 61 -8.88 12.07 46.94
N ARG A 62 -8.09 11.09 47.41
CA ARG A 62 -7.31 11.17 48.66
C ARG A 62 -6.19 12.18 48.57
N SER A 63 -5.51 12.26 47.42
CA SER A 63 -4.41 13.18 47.14
C SER A 63 -4.88 14.57 46.70
N GLY A 64 -6.19 14.78 46.50
CA GLY A 64 -6.71 16.00 45.91
C GLY A 64 -6.21 16.26 44.50
N GLY A 65 -5.95 15.19 43.73
CA GLY A 65 -5.42 15.29 42.37
C GLY A 65 -3.92 15.57 42.27
N ARG A 66 -3.17 15.48 43.36
CA ARG A 66 -1.70 15.81 43.37
C ARG A 66 -0.80 14.59 43.18
N ASN A 67 -1.34 13.38 43.10
CA ASN A 67 -0.55 12.18 42.82
C ASN A 67 -0.33 12.04 41.29
N GLU A 68 0.85 12.44 40.81
CA GLU A 68 1.24 12.35 39.42
C GLU A 68 1.11 10.90 38.87
N PHE A 69 1.60 9.90 39.62
CA PHE A 69 1.59 8.52 39.19
C PHE A 69 0.17 7.97 39.00
N ALA A 70 -0.76 8.32 39.91
CA ALA A 70 -2.15 7.91 39.77
C ALA A 70 -2.82 8.55 38.54
N CYS A 71 -2.60 9.84 38.28
CA CYS A 71 -3.08 10.52 37.09
C CYS A 71 -2.45 9.94 35.81
N PHE A 72 -1.15 9.61 35.81
CA PHE A 72 -0.45 8.99 34.71
C PHE A 72 -1.05 7.61 34.37
N LYS A 73 -1.25 6.76 35.39
CA LYS A 73 -1.89 5.45 35.20
C LYS A 73 -3.33 5.56 34.72
N GLN A 74 -4.09 6.56 35.19
CA GLN A 74 -5.42 6.85 34.68
C GLN A 74 -5.36 7.18 33.17
N GLY A 75 -4.44 8.04 32.77
CA GLY A 75 -4.26 8.39 31.36
C GLY A 75 -3.94 7.19 30.47
N ILE A 76 -3.06 6.28 30.92
CA ILE A 76 -2.74 5.05 30.17
C ILE A 76 -3.99 4.19 29.99
N ILE A 77 -4.74 3.92 31.07
CA ILE A 77 -5.94 3.07 30.99
C ILE A 77 -7.00 3.71 30.07
N LEU A 78 -7.23 5.01 30.19
CA LEU A 78 -8.18 5.72 29.32
C LEU A 78 -7.80 5.64 27.85
N ARG A 79 -6.49 5.73 27.53
CA ARG A 79 -5.99 5.58 26.17
C ARG A 79 -6.19 4.17 25.64
N GLU A 80 -5.91 3.13 26.45
CA GLU A 80 -6.15 1.71 26.11
C GLU A 80 -7.64 1.42 25.87
N GLU A 81 -8.54 2.15 26.53
CA GLU A 81 -9.99 2.10 26.30
C GLU A 81 -10.45 2.88 25.05
N GLY A 82 -9.54 3.59 24.37
CA GLY A 82 -9.87 4.43 23.23
C GLY A 82 -10.43 5.81 23.59
N ARG A 83 -10.49 6.19 24.87
CA ARG A 83 -10.95 7.51 25.36
C ARG A 83 -9.80 8.52 25.34
N ILE A 84 -9.27 8.78 24.14
CA ILE A 84 -8.00 9.49 23.93
C ILE A 84 -8.05 10.93 24.42
N GLN A 85 -9.20 11.62 24.29
CA GLN A 85 -9.35 12.99 24.76
C GLN A 85 -9.22 13.09 26.28
N GLU A 86 -9.86 12.21 27.02
CA GLU A 86 -9.79 12.19 28.49
C GLU A 86 -8.43 11.73 29.00
N ALA A 87 -7.76 10.82 28.23
CA ALA A 87 -6.39 10.46 28.49
C ALA A 87 -5.45 11.67 28.35
N LEU A 88 -5.63 12.47 27.30
CA LEU A 88 -4.87 13.70 27.07
C LEU A 88 -5.02 14.69 28.23
N GLU A 89 -6.27 14.89 28.74
CA GLU A 89 -6.51 15.75 29.89
C GLU A 89 -5.79 15.24 31.15
N SER A 90 -5.80 13.92 31.38
CA SER A 90 -5.09 13.30 32.50
C SER A 90 -3.57 13.51 32.40
N PHE A 91 -2.97 13.35 31.22
CA PHE A 91 -1.54 13.60 31.01
C PHE A 91 -1.19 15.09 31.09
N GLN A 92 -2.08 15.99 30.70
CA GLN A 92 -1.89 17.44 30.89
C GLN A 92 -1.87 17.81 32.40
N VAL A 93 -2.65 17.13 33.23
CA VAL A 93 -2.57 17.29 34.69
C VAL A 93 -1.20 16.81 35.18
N CYS A 94 -0.69 15.67 34.69
CA CYS A 94 0.64 15.18 35.04
C CYS A 94 1.74 16.18 34.66
N MET A 95 1.67 16.79 33.45
CA MET A 95 2.61 17.82 33.03
C MET A 95 2.58 19.07 33.91
N LYS A 96 1.40 19.45 34.44
CA LYS A 96 1.30 20.58 35.40
C LYS A 96 1.91 20.22 36.74
N LEU A 97 1.80 18.98 37.19
CA LEU A 97 2.37 18.51 38.44
C LEU A 97 3.89 18.35 38.34
N ASN A 98 4.38 17.82 37.24
CA ASN A 98 5.81 17.60 36.99
C ASN A 98 6.18 17.93 35.54
N PRO A 99 6.58 19.19 35.26
CA PRO A 99 6.91 19.67 33.92
C PRO A 99 8.21 19.07 33.34
N GLU A 100 9.10 18.58 34.20
CA GLU A 100 10.40 18.02 33.77
C GLU A 100 10.36 16.54 33.43
N ASN A 101 9.23 15.88 33.70
CA ASN A 101 9.07 14.47 33.38
C ASN A 101 8.81 14.26 31.89
N SER A 102 9.83 13.81 31.20
CA SER A 102 9.78 13.56 29.75
C SER A 102 8.74 12.50 29.34
N GLU A 103 8.44 11.52 30.24
CA GLU A 103 7.43 10.49 29.95
C GLU A 103 6.01 11.08 29.85
N ASN A 104 5.68 12.10 30.65
CA ASN A 104 4.38 12.77 30.58
C ASN A 104 4.17 13.42 29.21
N ILE A 105 5.20 14.12 28.72
CA ILE A 105 5.16 14.80 27.41
C ILE A 105 5.11 13.76 26.26
N LYS A 106 5.84 12.67 26.40
CA LYS A 106 5.84 11.56 25.44
C LYS A 106 4.44 10.95 25.29
N GLU A 107 3.73 10.72 26.39
CA GLU A 107 2.35 10.21 26.34
C GLU A 107 1.35 11.25 25.79
N VAL A 108 1.53 12.52 26.07
CA VAL A 108 0.77 13.60 25.40
C VAL A 108 0.98 13.56 23.89
N GLY A 109 2.24 13.40 23.45
CA GLY A 109 2.59 13.24 22.04
C GLY A 109 1.88 12.04 21.40
N ARG A 110 1.80 10.90 22.10
CA ARG A 110 1.07 9.70 21.63
C ARG A 110 -0.42 9.98 21.47
N CYS A 111 -1.08 10.56 22.46
CA CYS A 111 -2.49 10.93 22.38
C CYS A 111 -2.76 11.88 21.20
N LEU A 112 -1.92 12.88 21.00
CA LEU A 112 -2.04 13.81 19.87
C LEU A 112 -1.84 13.11 18.52
N TYR A 113 -0.92 12.13 18.43
CA TYR A 113 -0.72 11.32 17.24
C TYR A 113 -1.97 10.47 16.92
N GLU A 114 -2.54 9.79 17.90
CA GLU A 114 -3.77 9.00 17.74
C GLU A 114 -4.98 9.86 17.36
N MET A 115 -5.02 11.13 17.83
CA MET A 115 -6.00 12.15 17.39
C MET A 115 -5.72 12.73 16.00
N ARG A 116 -4.71 12.22 15.29
CA ARG A 116 -4.23 12.73 13.99
C ARG A 116 -3.76 14.19 14.00
N ARG A 117 -3.43 14.76 15.16
CA ARG A 117 -2.86 16.10 15.31
C ARG A 117 -1.33 16.04 15.22
N TYR A 118 -0.81 15.60 14.05
CA TYR A 118 0.60 15.24 13.86
C TYR A 118 1.59 16.38 14.13
N ARG A 119 1.23 17.63 13.81
CA ARG A 119 2.10 18.80 14.08
C ARG A 119 2.33 19.00 15.57
N LEU A 120 1.25 18.98 16.35
CA LEU A 120 1.33 19.15 17.81
C LEU A 120 2.03 17.97 18.47
N ALA A 121 1.81 16.74 17.96
CA ALA A 121 2.54 15.56 18.41
C ALA A 121 4.04 15.69 18.15
N LEU A 122 4.44 16.18 16.98
CA LEU A 122 5.84 16.41 16.63
C LEU A 122 6.48 17.44 17.56
N GLU A 123 5.80 18.56 17.85
CA GLU A 123 6.28 19.57 18.79
C GLU A 123 6.49 19.00 20.19
N ALA A 124 5.55 18.18 20.69
CA ALA A 124 5.67 17.52 21.97
C ALA A 124 6.87 16.56 22.03
N TYR A 125 7.09 15.75 20.99
CA TYR A 125 8.24 14.83 20.95
C TYR A 125 9.58 15.57 20.83
N LEU A 126 9.64 16.67 20.05
CA LEU A 126 10.85 17.51 19.98
C LEU A 126 11.16 18.19 21.32
N GLU A 127 10.15 18.54 22.10
CA GLU A 127 10.32 19.04 23.45
C GLU A 127 10.82 17.94 24.39
N THR A 128 10.30 16.71 24.26
CA THR A 128 10.79 15.53 24.98
C THR A 128 12.27 15.26 24.68
N GLU A 129 12.69 15.37 23.41
CA GLU A 129 14.10 15.22 23.00
C GLU A 129 15.03 16.22 23.70
N LYS A 130 14.57 17.46 23.85
CA LYS A 130 15.36 18.53 24.50
C LYS A 130 15.48 18.36 26.03
N LEU A 131 14.43 17.81 26.65
CA LEU A 131 14.40 17.59 28.10
C LEU A 131 15.16 16.34 28.51
N SER A 132 15.21 15.32 27.66
CA SER A 132 15.88 14.07 27.94
C SER A 132 17.39 14.21 27.77
N SER A 133 18.16 13.94 28.83
CA SER A 133 19.63 13.91 28.77
C SER A 133 20.16 12.76 27.92
N CYS A 134 19.40 11.65 27.82
CA CYS A 134 19.66 10.50 26.96
C CYS A 134 18.36 10.16 26.22
N PRO A 135 18.14 10.68 25.01
CA PRO A 135 16.92 10.39 24.27
C PRO A 135 16.81 8.91 23.96
N ASP A 136 15.64 8.33 24.26
CA ASP A 136 15.31 6.94 23.95
C ASP A 136 15.02 6.78 22.46
N TRP A 137 15.32 5.61 21.88
CA TRP A 137 14.99 5.27 20.49
C TRP A 137 13.51 5.49 20.15
N GLN A 138 12.60 5.32 21.13
CA GLN A 138 11.17 5.52 20.96
C GLN A 138 10.81 6.97 20.61
N ILE A 139 11.53 7.96 21.17
CA ILE A 139 11.32 9.38 20.86
C ILE A 139 11.63 9.62 19.38
N TYR A 140 12.79 9.14 18.90
CA TYR A 140 13.18 9.27 17.51
C TYR A 140 12.24 8.54 16.56
N TYR A 141 11.79 7.35 16.94
CA TYR A 141 10.77 6.60 16.20
C TYR A 141 9.47 7.39 16.06
N ASN A 142 8.96 7.97 17.16
CA ASN A 142 7.72 8.74 17.15
C ASN A 142 7.85 10.04 16.34
N ILE A 143 9.00 10.73 16.43
CA ILE A 143 9.31 11.90 15.59
C ILE A 143 9.32 11.50 14.11
N GLY A 144 9.98 10.38 13.78
CA GLY A 144 10.01 9.82 12.43
C GLY A 144 8.61 9.51 11.89
N GLN A 145 7.76 8.88 12.69
CA GLN A 145 6.36 8.62 12.33
C GLN A 145 5.55 9.90 12.07
N CYS A 146 5.67 10.90 12.97
CA CYS A 146 4.98 12.17 12.80
C CYS A 146 5.42 12.87 11.52
N SER A 147 6.74 12.94 11.28
CA SER A 147 7.31 13.54 10.08
C SER A 147 6.88 12.85 8.79
N MET A 148 6.78 11.52 8.81
CA MET A 148 6.25 10.74 7.69
C MET A 148 4.79 11.12 7.38
N ARG A 149 3.94 11.25 8.41
CA ARG A 149 2.53 11.66 8.25
C ARG A 149 2.36 13.10 7.77
N LEU A 150 3.33 13.95 8.04
CA LEU A 150 3.37 15.36 7.58
C LEU A 150 3.96 15.50 6.17
N GLY A 151 4.50 14.43 5.59
CA GLY A 151 5.15 14.45 4.28
C GLY A 151 6.60 14.97 4.32
N GLU A 152 7.20 15.14 5.49
CA GLU A 152 8.59 15.57 5.67
C GLU A 152 9.54 14.36 5.59
N VAL A 153 9.66 13.77 4.40
CA VAL A 153 10.33 12.47 4.20
C VAL A 153 11.79 12.48 4.62
N SER A 154 12.54 13.55 4.29
CA SER A 154 13.97 13.65 4.62
C SER A 154 14.21 13.64 6.14
N LYS A 155 13.40 14.39 6.91
CA LYS A 155 13.48 14.40 8.37
C LYS A 155 13.06 13.04 8.95
N SER A 156 11.97 12.46 8.42
CA SER A 156 11.50 11.16 8.84
C SER A 156 12.60 10.09 8.70
N LYS A 157 13.32 10.09 7.59
CA LYS A 157 14.44 9.19 7.31
C LYS A 157 15.59 9.37 8.31
N GLU A 158 15.99 10.62 8.59
CA GLU A 158 17.05 10.93 9.55
C GLU A 158 16.71 10.41 10.95
N TYR A 159 15.51 10.72 11.45
CA TYR A 159 15.07 10.28 12.77
C TYR A 159 14.86 8.77 12.84
N ALA A 160 14.35 8.12 11.79
CA ALA A 160 14.24 6.67 11.71
C ALA A 160 15.62 5.98 11.76
N HIS A 161 16.63 6.52 11.07
CA HIS A 161 18.00 6.04 11.17
C HIS A 161 18.55 6.14 12.60
N ARG A 162 18.33 7.27 13.28
CA ARG A 162 18.74 7.43 14.69
C ARG A 162 18.05 6.42 15.60
N ALA A 163 16.74 6.18 15.39
CA ALA A 163 15.99 5.19 16.15
C ALA A 163 16.56 3.78 15.99
N VAL A 164 16.91 3.38 14.75
CA VAL A 164 17.54 2.08 14.45
C VAL A 164 18.92 1.96 15.10
N GLN A 165 19.75 3.00 15.02
CA GLN A 165 21.09 2.99 15.61
C GLN A 165 21.08 2.79 17.13
N LEU A 166 20.10 3.38 17.82
CA LEU A 166 20.00 3.30 19.27
C LEU A 166 19.30 2.05 19.77
N GLY A 167 18.19 1.67 19.14
CA GLY A 167 17.29 0.65 19.67
C GLY A 167 17.45 -0.72 19.03
N LYS A 168 17.85 -0.80 17.76
CA LYS A 168 17.86 -2.04 16.95
C LYS A 168 16.58 -2.86 17.10
N GLN A 169 15.45 -2.16 17.30
CA GLN A 169 14.15 -2.77 17.50
C GLN A 169 13.44 -2.97 16.16
N GLU A 170 12.68 -4.05 16.07
CA GLU A 170 11.86 -4.40 14.91
C GLU A 170 11.05 -3.23 14.35
N ILE A 171 10.32 -2.52 15.23
CA ILE A 171 9.45 -1.41 14.88
C ILE A 171 10.22 -0.26 14.22
N ALA A 172 11.46 0.02 14.70
CA ALA A 172 12.31 1.05 14.13
C ALA A 172 12.80 0.70 12.73
N TYR A 173 13.20 -0.57 12.51
CA TYR A 173 13.55 -1.08 11.19
C TYR A 173 12.37 -1.03 10.22
N SER A 174 11.19 -1.49 10.65
CA SER A 174 9.96 -1.47 9.84
C SER A 174 9.60 -0.04 9.39
N LEU A 175 9.73 0.95 10.28
CA LEU A 175 9.51 2.36 9.90
C LEU A 175 10.50 2.83 8.83
N LEU A 176 11.80 2.55 9.02
CA LEU A 176 12.84 2.94 8.07
C LEU A 176 12.64 2.28 6.70
N ILE A 177 12.31 0.99 6.68
CA ILE A 177 12.01 0.25 5.45
C ILE A 177 10.82 0.89 4.72
N LYS A 178 9.74 1.22 5.43
CA LYS A 178 8.55 1.88 4.83
C LYS A 178 8.89 3.24 4.23
N ILE A 179 9.73 4.02 4.89
CA ILE A 179 10.18 5.33 4.37
C ILE A 179 10.97 5.14 3.07
N LEU A 180 11.96 4.23 3.07
CA LEU A 180 12.82 3.98 1.91
C LEU A 180 12.04 3.42 0.72
N VAL A 181 11.08 2.53 0.99
CA VAL A 181 10.17 2.00 -0.05
C VAL A 181 9.28 3.10 -0.62
N ALA A 182 8.80 4.03 0.20
CA ALA A 182 8.01 5.18 -0.24
C ALA A 182 8.83 6.19 -1.07
N GLU A 183 10.14 6.33 -0.80
CA GLU A 183 11.08 7.09 -1.62
C GLU A 183 11.44 6.39 -2.94
N GLY A 184 11.13 5.09 -3.08
CA GLY A 184 11.55 4.28 -4.24
C GLY A 184 12.98 3.77 -4.16
N ASP A 185 13.71 4.01 -3.07
CA ASP A 185 15.07 3.50 -2.86
C ASP A 185 15.06 2.05 -2.36
N LEU A 186 14.71 1.14 -3.27
CA LEU A 186 14.60 -0.28 -2.96
C LEU A 186 15.94 -0.92 -2.57
N ARG A 187 17.07 -0.38 -3.07
CA ARG A 187 18.41 -0.93 -2.74
C ARG A 187 18.78 -0.66 -1.29
N SER A 188 18.60 0.57 -0.84
CA SER A 188 18.84 0.92 0.57
C SER A 188 17.83 0.20 1.49
N ALA A 189 16.57 0.08 1.08
CA ALA A 189 15.58 -0.69 1.81
C ALA A 189 16.01 -2.16 1.99
N ALA A 190 16.55 -2.81 0.94
CA ALA A 190 17.04 -4.19 1.01
C ALA A 190 18.24 -4.33 1.97
N SER A 191 19.17 -3.38 1.98
CA SER A 191 20.30 -3.40 2.92
C SER A 191 19.83 -3.29 4.38
N VAL A 192 18.85 -2.41 4.63
CA VAL A 192 18.25 -2.26 5.96
C VAL A 192 17.46 -3.50 6.36
N CYS A 193 16.72 -4.13 5.43
CA CYS A 193 16.04 -5.40 5.68
C CYS A 193 17.01 -6.51 6.07
N ASN A 194 18.16 -6.64 5.41
CA ASN A 194 19.16 -7.64 5.78
C ASN A 194 19.71 -7.40 7.18
N ALA A 195 20.05 -6.15 7.53
CA ALA A 195 20.48 -5.79 8.87
C ALA A 195 19.38 -6.04 9.92
N ALA A 196 18.11 -5.82 9.56
CA ALA A 196 16.96 -6.09 10.42
C ALA A 196 16.81 -7.59 10.70
N VAL A 197 16.92 -8.44 9.68
CA VAL A 197 16.87 -9.91 9.83
C VAL A 197 18.03 -10.45 10.67
N GLU A 198 19.22 -9.88 10.54
CA GLU A 198 20.36 -10.25 11.39
C GLU A 198 20.15 -9.85 12.85
N SER A 199 19.51 -8.70 13.09
CA SER A 199 19.24 -8.19 14.45
C SER A 199 18.03 -8.86 15.13
N CYS A 200 17.01 -9.21 14.34
CA CYS A 200 15.73 -9.76 14.80
C CYS A 200 15.33 -10.98 13.93
N PRO A 201 16.03 -12.13 14.04
CA PRO A 201 15.81 -13.29 13.15
C PRO A 201 14.44 -13.96 13.36
N ASP A 202 13.87 -13.84 14.55
CA ASP A 202 12.60 -14.48 14.91
C ASP A 202 11.37 -13.55 14.71
N SER A 203 11.56 -12.39 14.09
CA SER A 203 10.48 -11.47 13.82
C SER A 203 9.75 -11.85 12.53
N VAL A 204 8.48 -12.25 12.66
CA VAL A 204 7.58 -12.56 11.54
C VAL A 204 7.38 -11.33 10.65
N ASP A 205 7.20 -10.15 11.25
CA ASP A 205 6.95 -8.92 10.50
C ASP A 205 8.16 -8.52 9.65
N ILE A 206 9.38 -8.56 10.21
CA ILE A 206 10.62 -8.24 9.45
C ILE A 206 10.84 -9.23 8.30
N LEU A 207 10.68 -10.54 8.57
CA LEU A 207 10.82 -11.56 7.53
C LEU A 207 9.80 -11.36 6.41
N THR A 208 8.56 -11.02 6.77
CA THR A 208 7.48 -10.75 5.81
C THR A 208 7.75 -9.49 5.01
N GLU A 209 8.11 -8.37 5.65
CA GLU A 209 8.47 -7.11 4.96
C GLU A 209 9.67 -7.31 4.03
N SER A 210 10.70 -8.05 4.48
CA SER A 210 11.87 -8.39 3.65
C SER A 210 11.49 -9.24 2.44
N GLY A 211 10.62 -10.25 2.63
CA GLY A 211 10.14 -11.11 1.55
C GLY A 211 9.32 -10.34 0.51
N LEU A 212 8.41 -9.46 0.96
CA LEU A 212 7.62 -8.61 0.07
C LEU A 212 8.48 -7.59 -0.69
N LEU A 213 9.54 -7.07 -0.05
CA LEU A 213 10.50 -6.20 -0.73
C LEU A 213 11.27 -6.95 -1.81
N CYS A 214 11.71 -8.19 -1.54
CA CYS A 214 12.35 -9.04 -2.54
C CYS A 214 11.42 -9.30 -3.74
N LEU A 215 10.10 -9.48 -3.52
CA LEU A 215 9.12 -9.57 -4.60
C LEU A 215 9.09 -8.31 -5.46
N LYS A 216 9.04 -7.13 -4.85
CA LYS A 216 9.09 -5.85 -5.58
C LYS A 216 10.36 -5.70 -6.43
N MET A 217 11.48 -6.26 -5.96
CA MET A 217 12.75 -6.26 -6.67
C MET A 217 12.87 -7.37 -7.72
N GLY A 218 11.87 -8.26 -7.84
CA GLY A 218 11.87 -9.39 -8.75
C GLY A 218 12.75 -10.56 -8.33
N GLN A 219 13.19 -10.60 -7.09
CA GLN A 219 14.02 -11.66 -6.51
C GLN A 219 13.12 -12.75 -5.91
N THR A 220 12.43 -13.49 -6.76
CA THR A 220 11.40 -14.46 -6.36
C THR A 220 11.92 -15.56 -5.44
N GLN A 221 13.15 -16.06 -5.67
CA GLN A 221 13.76 -17.08 -4.84
C GLN A 221 14.01 -16.62 -3.41
N HIS A 222 14.65 -15.48 -3.23
CA HIS A 222 14.90 -14.90 -1.91
C HIS A 222 13.61 -14.51 -1.20
N ALA A 223 12.63 -14.03 -1.95
CA ALA A 223 11.29 -13.74 -1.41
C ALA A 223 10.63 -14.99 -0.85
N PHE A 224 10.66 -16.11 -1.61
CA PHE A 224 10.11 -17.37 -1.17
C PHE A 224 10.78 -17.90 0.11
N GLU A 225 12.10 -17.84 0.20
CA GLU A 225 12.88 -18.26 1.38
C GLU A 225 12.46 -17.44 2.62
N ARG A 226 12.42 -16.09 2.51
CA ARG A 226 12.04 -15.21 3.63
C ARG A 226 10.61 -15.41 4.08
N LEU A 227 9.66 -15.47 3.12
CA LEU A 227 8.24 -15.67 3.43
C LEU A 227 7.97 -17.07 4.00
N SER A 228 8.69 -18.10 3.52
CA SER A 228 8.60 -19.44 4.09
C SER A 228 9.12 -19.49 5.52
N SER A 229 10.22 -18.79 5.82
CA SER A 229 10.73 -18.65 7.20
C SER A 229 9.71 -17.92 8.09
N ALA A 230 9.05 -16.87 7.59
CA ALA A 230 7.98 -16.19 8.32
C ALA A 230 6.80 -17.13 8.63
N LEU A 231 6.38 -17.95 7.65
CA LEU A 231 5.30 -18.94 7.86
C LEU A 231 5.70 -20.13 8.75
N ALA A 232 6.99 -20.44 8.87
CA ALA A 232 7.46 -21.43 9.82
C ALA A 232 7.30 -20.94 11.27
N LEU A 233 7.42 -19.63 11.50
CA LEU A 233 7.20 -19.00 12.81
C LEU A 233 5.71 -18.76 13.08
N ASP A 234 5.01 -18.19 12.11
CA ASP A 234 3.56 -17.96 12.17
C ASP A 234 2.85 -18.46 10.90
N PRO A 235 2.26 -19.65 10.91
CA PRO A 235 1.53 -20.22 9.78
C PRO A 235 0.28 -19.42 9.37
N THR A 236 -0.18 -18.49 10.20
CA THR A 236 -1.41 -17.72 9.99
C THR A 236 -1.16 -16.33 9.45
N CYS A 237 0.09 -15.91 9.30
CA CYS A 237 0.45 -14.60 8.79
C CYS A 237 -0.12 -14.37 7.38
N ALA A 238 -1.18 -13.55 7.28
CA ALA A 238 -1.91 -13.32 6.05
C ALA A 238 -1.06 -12.66 4.96
N LYS A 239 -0.16 -11.74 5.35
CA LYS A 239 0.74 -11.06 4.41
C LYS A 239 1.77 -12.02 3.82
N ALA A 240 2.34 -12.91 4.62
CA ALA A 240 3.28 -13.92 4.13
C ALA A 240 2.59 -14.93 3.21
N LEU A 241 1.36 -15.37 3.56
CA LEU A 241 0.53 -16.22 2.72
C LEU A 241 0.16 -15.54 1.39
N LEU A 242 -0.15 -14.23 1.41
CA LEU A 242 -0.39 -13.44 0.22
C LEU A 242 0.85 -13.43 -0.68
N GLY A 243 2.04 -13.17 -0.13
CA GLY A 243 3.28 -13.14 -0.90
C GLY A 243 3.62 -14.49 -1.54
N ILE A 244 3.51 -15.60 -0.79
CA ILE A 244 3.73 -16.95 -1.37
C ILE A 244 2.66 -17.28 -2.41
N GLY A 245 1.40 -16.90 -2.14
CA GLY A 245 0.34 -17.05 -3.14
C GLY A 245 0.63 -16.29 -4.43
N CYS A 246 1.17 -15.07 -4.36
CA CYS A 246 1.60 -14.33 -5.56
C CYS A 246 2.73 -15.05 -6.31
N ILE A 247 3.72 -15.62 -5.61
CA ILE A 247 4.80 -16.39 -6.25
C ILE A 247 4.25 -17.63 -6.95
N THR A 248 3.39 -18.41 -6.28
CA THR A 248 2.80 -19.62 -6.88
C THR A 248 1.85 -19.28 -8.03
N GLN A 249 1.14 -18.16 -7.94
CA GLN A 249 0.31 -17.67 -9.04
C GLN A 249 1.15 -17.28 -10.27
N SER A 250 2.32 -16.64 -10.09
CA SER A 250 3.21 -16.31 -11.21
C SER A 250 3.87 -17.53 -11.87
N HIS A 251 3.85 -18.68 -11.19
CA HIS A 251 4.25 -19.98 -11.75
C HIS A 251 3.06 -20.78 -12.29
N GLU A 252 1.90 -20.13 -12.48
CA GLU A 252 0.66 -20.74 -12.99
C GLU A 252 0.06 -21.85 -12.09
N GLU A 253 0.58 -22.01 -10.86
CA GLU A 253 0.08 -22.97 -9.88
C GLU A 253 -1.16 -22.41 -9.15
N HIS A 254 -2.22 -22.09 -9.89
CA HIS A 254 -3.41 -21.40 -9.37
C HIS A 254 -4.12 -22.15 -8.24
N ASP A 255 -4.10 -23.49 -8.21
CA ASP A 255 -4.74 -24.26 -7.15
C ASP A 255 -4.00 -24.16 -5.83
N VAL A 256 -2.66 -24.16 -5.87
CA VAL A 256 -1.81 -23.96 -4.70
C VAL A 256 -1.98 -22.54 -4.18
N ALA A 257 -1.96 -21.53 -5.06
CA ALA A 257 -2.20 -20.14 -4.70
C ALA A 257 -3.55 -19.96 -4.01
N LEU A 258 -4.64 -20.52 -4.56
CA LEU A 258 -5.98 -20.47 -3.98
C LEU A 258 -6.05 -21.09 -2.59
N THR A 259 -5.32 -22.19 -2.34
CA THR A 259 -5.29 -22.79 -0.98
C THR A 259 -4.62 -21.86 0.02
N LYS A 260 -3.52 -21.18 -0.36
CA LYS A 260 -2.83 -20.19 0.49
C LYS A 260 -3.70 -18.97 0.75
N TYR A 261 -4.31 -18.41 -0.29
CA TYR A 261 -5.22 -17.27 -0.17
C TYR A 261 -6.47 -17.60 0.67
N LYS A 262 -7.01 -18.83 0.59
CA LYS A 262 -8.14 -19.25 1.40
C LYS A 262 -7.80 -19.23 2.90
N VAL A 263 -6.61 -19.67 3.29
CA VAL A 263 -6.14 -19.58 4.68
C VAL A 263 -5.97 -18.12 5.07
N ALA A 264 -5.34 -17.29 4.24
CA ALA A 264 -5.15 -15.87 4.51
C ALA A 264 -6.48 -15.13 4.72
N VAL A 265 -7.48 -15.38 3.87
CA VAL A 265 -8.82 -14.76 3.98
C VAL A 265 -9.54 -15.14 5.28
N SER A 266 -9.30 -16.32 5.86
CA SER A 266 -9.92 -16.71 7.13
C SER A 266 -9.42 -15.84 8.30
N HIS A 267 -8.23 -15.29 8.19
CA HIS A 267 -7.63 -14.39 9.19
C HIS A 267 -7.86 -12.90 8.85
N GLU A 268 -7.77 -12.53 7.57
CA GLU A 268 -7.99 -11.16 7.09
C GLU A 268 -9.12 -11.10 6.03
N PRO A 269 -10.39 -11.19 6.43
CA PRO A 269 -11.52 -11.26 5.49
C PRO A 269 -11.80 -9.94 4.75
N TYR A 270 -11.21 -8.83 5.19
CA TYR A 270 -11.39 -7.50 4.61
C TYR A 270 -10.18 -7.03 3.79
N SER A 271 -9.23 -7.90 3.48
CA SER A 271 -8.10 -7.57 2.62
C SER A 271 -8.53 -7.53 1.15
N VAL A 272 -8.39 -6.36 0.53
CA VAL A 272 -8.73 -6.13 -0.89
C VAL A 272 -7.80 -6.95 -1.79
N ALA A 273 -6.50 -6.99 -1.47
CA ALA A 273 -5.50 -7.70 -2.26
C ALA A 273 -5.80 -9.21 -2.32
N LEU A 274 -6.19 -9.82 -1.19
CA LEU A 274 -6.55 -11.24 -1.17
C LEU A 274 -7.74 -11.54 -2.10
N TRP A 275 -8.83 -10.78 -1.99
CA TRP A 275 -10.00 -11.00 -2.83
C TRP A 275 -9.75 -10.71 -4.31
N ASN A 276 -8.91 -9.70 -4.61
CA ASN A 276 -8.46 -9.42 -5.97
C ASN A 276 -7.67 -10.60 -6.56
N ASN A 277 -6.66 -11.10 -5.85
CA ASN A 277 -5.80 -12.18 -6.32
C ASN A 277 -6.57 -13.51 -6.45
N ILE A 278 -7.49 -13.81 -5.52
CA ILE A 278 -8.41 -14.95 -5.65
C ILE A 278 -9.25 -14.82 -6.91
N GLY A 279 -9.78 -13.61 -7.18
CA GLY A 279 -10.54 -13.33 -8.38
C GLY A 279 -9.74 -13.59 -9.65
N MET A 280 -8.49 -13.13 -9.71
CA MET A 280 -7.61 -13.35 -10.86
C MET A 280 -7.22 -14.82 -11.02
N CYS A 281 -6.94 -15.56 -9.94
CA CYS A 281 -6.74 -17.02 -10.02
C CYS A 281 -7.96 -17.76 -10.60
N PHE A 282 -9.18 -17.35 -10.23
CA PHE A 282 -10.39 -17.91 -10.84
C PHE A 282 -10.55 -17.52 -12.31
N HIS A 283 -10.14 -16.33 -12.67
CA HIS A 283 -10.14 -15.85 -14.05
C HIS A 283 -9.20 -16.70 -14.91
N SER A 284 -7.93 -16.87 -14.53
CA SER A 284 -6.98 -17.74 -15.25
C SER A 284 -7.45 -19.19 -15.36
N LYS A 285 -8.27 -19.65 -14.41
CA LYS A 285 -8.95 -20.98 -14.49
C LYS A 285 -10.25 -20.97 -15.30
N GLN A 286 -10.55 -19.90 -16.04
CA GLN A 286 -11.77 -19.73 -16.83
C GLN A 286 -13.08 -19.81 -16.00
N LYS A 287 -13.00 -19.60 -14.69
CA LYS A 287 -14.17 -19.59 -13.78
C LYS A 287 -14.66 -18.16 -13.57
N HIS A 288 -15.07 -17.50 -14.65
CA HIS A 288 -15.39 -16.06 -14.68
C HIS A 288 -16.46 -15.63 -13.67
N VAL A 289 -17.51 -16.44 -13.42
CA VAL A 289 -18.56 -16.12 -12.45
C VAL A 289 -17.99 -16.02 -11.03
N ALA A 290 -17.10 -16.94 -10.66
CA ALA A 290 -16.43 -16.92 -9.37
C ALA A 290 -15.45 -15.73 -9.28
N ALA A 291 -14.70 -15.44 -10.36
CA ALA A 291 -13.81 -14.30 -10.46
C ALA A 291 -14.56 -12.98 -10.22
N ILE A 292 -15.66 -12.74 -10.95
CA ILE A 292 -16.50 -11.54 -10.79
C ILE A 292 -17.02 -11.43 -9.34
N SER A 293 -17.43 -12.52 -8.72
CA SER A 293 -17.94 -12.51 -7.35
C SER A 293 -16.87 -12.10 -6.34
N CYS A 294 -15.64 -12.61 -6.49
CA CYS A 294 -14.51 -12.24 -5.63
C CYS A 294 -14.06 -10.79 -5.85
N LEU A 295 -13.94 -10.36 -7.11
CA LEU A 295 -13.58 -8.98 -7.45
C LEU A 295 -14.65 -7.98 -7.00
N LYS A 296 -15.95 -8.31 -7.10
CA LYS A 296 -17.03 -7.47 -6.55
C LYS A 296 -16.95 -7.37 -5.03
N ARG A 297 -16.51 -8.43 -4.33
CA ARG A 297 -16.24 -8.35 -2.90
C ARG A 297 -15.06 -7.44 -2.58
N ALA A 298 -13.97 -7.52 -3.34
CA ALA A 298 -12.84 -6.60 -3.23
C ALA A 298 -13.29 -5.15 -3.47
N LEU A 299 -14.10 -4.90 -4.48
CA LEU A 299 -14.65 -3.59 -4.79
C LEU A 299 -15.57 -3.06 -3.69
N TRP A 300 -16.36 -3.93 -3.04
CA TRP A 300 -17.21 -3.55 -1.91
C TRP A 300 -16.36 -3.08 -0.70
N ILE A 301 -15.21 -3.72 -0.47
CA ILE A 301 -14.27 -3.31 0.61
C ILE A 301 -13.61 -1.97 0.27
N SER A 302 -13.15 -1.80 -0.97
CA SER A 302 -12.51 -0.56 -1.44
C SER A 302 -13.06 -0.13 -2.80
N PRO A 303 -14.10 0.72 -2.82
CA PRO A 303 -14.76 1.14 -4.08
C PRO A 303 -13.88 1.97 -5.02
N THR A 304 -12.83 2.60 -4.51
CA THR A 304 -11.92 3.47 -5.26
C THR A 304 -10.61 2.79 -5.65
N ASN A 305 -10.53 1.47 -5.51
CA ASN A 305 -9.33 0.74 -5.92
C ASN A 305 -9.33 0.52 -7.44
N TRP A 306 -8.47 1.25 -8.14
CA TRP A 306 -8.37 1.21 -9.59
C TRP A 306 -7.98 -0.19 -10.14
N ARG A 307 -7.14 -0.95 -9.41
CA ARG A 307 -6.72 -2.30 -9.83
C ARG A 307 -7.89 -3.29 -9.86
N VAL A 308 -8.74 -3.24 -8.84
CA VAL A 308 -9.95 -4.08 -8.79
C VAL A 308 -10.92 -3.73 -9.92
N LEU A 309 -11.07 -2.44 -10.20
CA LEU A 309 -11.90 -1.96 -11.32
C LEU A 309 -11.33 -2.41 -12.66
N PHE A 310 -10.02 -2.27 -12.84
CA PHE A 310 -9.32 -2.73 -14.03
C PHE A 310 -9.50 -4.24 -14.23
N ASN A 311 -9.24 -5.06 -13.20
CA ASN A 311 -9.39 -6.51 -13.26
C ASN A 311 -10.85 -6.95 -13.53
N LEU A 312 -11.84 -6.24 -12.94
CA LEU A 312 -13.26 -6.47 -13.30
C LEU A 312 -13.52 -6.16 -14.77
N GLY A 313 -12.94 -5.10 -15.29
CA GLY A 313 -13.02 -4.75 -16.70
C GLY A 313 -12.46 -5.86 -17.59
N LEU A 314 -11.27 -6.40 -17.27
CA LEU A 314 -10.67 -7.50 -18.01
C LEU A 314 -11.54 -8.78 -17.99
N VAL A 315 -12.07 -9.16 -16.82
CA VAL A 315 -12.95 -10.33 -16.71
C VAL A 315 -14.25 -10.13 -17.52
N HIS A 316 -14.79 -8.89 -17.56
CA HIS A 316 -15.96 -8.61 -18.40
C HIS A 316 -15.64 -8.60 -19.89
N LEU A 317 -14.43 -8.20 -20.33
CA LEU A 317 -13.96 -8.40 -21.71
C LEU A 317 -13.90 -9.88 -22.05
N ALA A 318 -13.22 -10.68 -21.22
CA ALA A 318 -13.11 -12.13 -21.42
C ALA A 318 -14.47 -12.88 -21.39
N THR A 319 -15.53 -12.26 -20.91
CA THR A 319 -16.91 -12.79 -20.95
C THR A 319 -17.79 -12.16 -22.03
N TYR A 320 -17.19 -11.47 -22.99
CA TYR A 320 -17.90 -10.78 -24.09
C TYR A 320 -18.98 -9.81 -23.60
N GLN A 321 -18.67 -9.05 -22.54
CA GLN A 321 -19.54 -8.03 -21.97
C GLN A 321 -18.91 -6.63 -22.06
N PRO A 322 -18.65 -6.11 -23.28
CA PRO A 322 -17.85 -4.90 -23.48
C PRO A 322 -18.48 -3.65 -22.86
N ALA A 323 -19.81 -3.56 -22.78
CA ALA A 323 -20.47 -2.42 -22.13
C ALA A 323 -20.22 -2.38 -20.63
N SER A 324 -20.18 -3.53 -19.96
CA SER A 324 -19.81 -3.62 -18.54
C SER A 324 -18.33 -3.34 -18.34
N ALA A 325 -17.47 -3.91 -19.21
CA ALA A 325 -16.04 -3.66 -19.20
C ALA A 325 -15.71 -2.17 -19.35
N PHE A 326 -16.34 -1.50 -20.31
CA PHE A 326 -16.18 -0.06 -20.51
C PHE A 326 -16.42 0.75 -19.22
N ASN A 327 -17.52 0.46 -18.51
CA ASN A 327 -17.84 1.18 -17.28
C ASN A 327 -16.75 1.04 -16.20
N PHE A 328 -16.24 -0.17 -16.00
CA PHE A 328 -15.20 -0.43 -14.99
C PHE A 328 -13.85 0.13 -15.41
N LEU A 329 -13.46 -0.01 -16.68
CA LEU A 329 -12.18 0.49 -17.21
C LEU A 329 -12.17 2.02 -17.28
N CYS A 330 -13.27 2.66 -17.64
CA CYS A 330 -13.41 4.11 -17.57
C CYS A 330 -13.24 4.63 -16.13
N ALA A 331 -13.84 3.94 -15.15
CA ALA A 331 -13.66 4.28 -13.74
C ALA A 331 -12.20 4.09 -13.30
N ALA A 332 -11.51 3.04 -13.74
CA ALA A 332 -10.10 2.80 -13.45
C ALA A 332 -9.19 3.91 -14.02
N VAL A 333 -9.41 4.30 -15.29
CA VAL A 333 -8.68 5.41 -15.95
C VAL A 333 -8.90 6.74 -15.22
N ASN A 334 -10.13 7.03 -14.79
CA ASN A 334 -10.43 8.26 -14.07
C ASN A 334 -9.73 8.33 -12.70
N LEU A 335 -9.52 7.20 -12.03
CA LEU A 335 -8.81 7.14 -10.76
C LEU A 335 -7.29 7.24 -10.92
N ARG A 336 -6.74 6.62 -11.97
CA ARG A 336 -5.30 6.58 -12.25
C ARG A 336 -5.02 6.76 -13.75
N PRO A 337 -5.00 8.03 -14.23
CA PRO A 337 -4.77 8.32 -15.64
C PRO A 337 -3.32 8.09 -16.10
N GLU A 338 -2.39 7.86 -15.18
CA GLU A 338 -0.99 7.56 -15.48
C GLU A 338 -0.71 6.10 -15.84
N VAL A 339 -1.70 5.19 -15.71
CA VAL A 339 -1.53 3.76 -15.97
C VAL A 339 -1.85 3.42 -17.42
N PRO A 340 -0.85 3.04 -18.25
CA PRO A 340 -1.05 2.81 -19.68
C PRO A 340 -1.98 1.63 -19.97
N HIS A 341 -1.87 0.52 -19.21
CA HIS A 341 -2.71 -0.67 -19.41
C HIS A 341 -4.20 -0.40 -19.20
N SER A 342 -4.57 0.58 -18.35
CA SER A 342 -5.99 0.95 -18.16
C SER A 342 -6.58 1.56 -19.43
N PHE A 343 -5.79 2.36 -20.17
CA PHE A 343 -6.19 2.89 -21.48
C PHE A 343 -6.23 1.81 -22.55
N THR A 344 -5.30 0.84 -22.51
CA THR A 344 -5.31 -0.30 -23.44
C THR A 344 -6.58 -1.14 -23.26
N GLY A 345 -6.91 -1.51 -22.02
CA GLY A 345 -8.17 -2.23 -21.74
C GLY A 345 -9.41 -1.43 -22.17
N LEU A 346 -9.43 -0.09 -21.91
CA LEU A 346 -10.51 0.78 -22.36
C LEU A 346 -10.61 0.81 -23.89
N GLY A 347 -9.48 0.87 -24.60
CA GLY A 347 -9.39 0.80 -26.05
C GLY A 347 -9.98 -0.52 -26.58
N CYS A 348 -9.65 -1.66 -25.98
CA CYS A 348 -10.23 -2.94 -26.32
C CYS A 348 -11.76 -2.97 -26.11
N ALA A 349 -12.26 -2.45 -24.99
CA ALA A 349 -13.70 -2.40 -24.74
C ALA A 349 -14.45 -1.52 -25.75
N LEU A 350 -13.87 -0.38 -26.11
CA LEU A 350 -14.42 0.52 -27.15
C LEU A 350 -14.40 -0.12 -28.54
N PHE A 351 -13.31 -0.82 -28.85
CA PHE A 351 -13.18 -1.55 -30.10
C PHE A 351 -14.27 -2.62 -30.28
N GLU A 352 -14.53 -3.41 -29.24
CA GLU A 352 -15.62 -4.40 -29.25
C GLU A 352 -17.02 -3.74 -29.28
N LEU A 353 -17.18 -2.54 -28.78
CA LEU A 353 -18.40 -1.75 -28.89
C LEU A 353 -18.55 -1.09 -30.27
N ASN A 354 -17.60 -1.31 -31.18
CA ASN A 354 -17.53 -0.72 -32.51
C ASN A 354 -17.38 0.81 -32.52
N ASP A 355 -16.88 1.37 -31.39
CA ASP A 355 -16.51 2.80 -31.27
C ASP A 355 -15.02 2.98 -31.55
N ILE A 356 -14.66 2.80 -32.81
CA ILE A 356 -13.27 2.69 -33.27
C ILE A 356 -12.51 4.00 -33.13
N GLU A 357 -13.19 5.15 -33.28
CA GLU A 357 -12.54 6.46 -33.14
C GLU A 357 -12.05 6.71 -31.71
N ASN A 358 -12.86 6.37 -30.73
CA ASN A 358 -12.47 6.52 -29.33
C ASN A 358 -11.50 5.41 -28.88
N ALA A 359 -11.56 4.21 -29.46
CA ALA A 359 -10.57 3.15 -29.27
C ALA A 359 -9.17 3.62 -29.74
N ASP A 360 -9.05 4.17 -30.96
CA ASP A 360 -7.78 4.75 -31.48
C ASP A 360 -7.23 5.85 -30.56
N ARG A 361 -8.09 6.71 -30.01
CA ARG A 361 -7.67 7.74 -29.05
C ARG A 361 -7.14 7.12 -27.75
N ALA A 362 -7.80 6.08 -27.25
CA ALA A 362 -7.38 5.40 -26.03
C ALA A 362 -6.02 4.68 -26.22
N PHE A 363 -5.82 3.96 -27.35
CA PHE A 363 -4.54 3.32 -27.64
C PHE A 363 -3.40 4.34 -27.84
N LYS A 364 -3.66 5.45 -28.53
CA LYS A 364 -2.68 6.55 -28.65
C LYS A 364 -2.29 7.13 -27.29
N GLN A 365 -3.26 7.31 -26.40
CA GLN A 365 -2.95 7.78 -25.05
C GLN A 365 -2.11 6.74 -24.28
N ALA A 366 -2.39 5.44 -24.42
CA ALA A 366 -1.58 4.38 -23.86
C ALA A 366 -0.14 4.40 -24.40
N LEU A 367 0.04 4.58 -25.71
CA LEU A 367 1.37 4.70 -26.35
C LEU A 367 2.16 5.95 -25.91
N ILE A 368 1.47 7.06 -25.61
CA ILE A 368 2.15 8.26 -25.06
C ILE A 368 2.71 7.95 -23.67
N LEU A 369 1.98 7.17 -22.85
CA LEU A 369 2.39 6.82 -21.50
C LEU A 369 3.48 5.72 -21.48
N ALA A 370 3.40 4.74 -22.38
CA ALA A 370 4.35 3.65 -22.51
C ALA A 370 4.63 3.36 -24.00
N PRO A 371 5.57 4.10 -24.61
CA PRO A 371 5.83 4.01 -26.05
C PRO A 371 6.49 2.71 -26.48
N ASP A 372 7.12 1.97 -25.59
CA ASP A 372 7.90 0.77 -25.89
C ASP A 372 7.28 -0.52 -25.34
N ASP A 373 5.98 -0.45 -24.97
CA ASP A 373 5.24 -1.63 -24.51
C ASP A 373 4.72 -2.45 -25.72
N PRO A 374 5.18 -3.71 -25.87
CA PRO A 374 4.82 -4.54 -27.01
C PRO A 374 3.30 -4.84 -27.11
N LEU A 375 2.62 -4.98 -25.95
CA LEU A 375 1.18 -5.27 -25.92
C LEU A 375 0.37 -4.10 -26.43
N ILE A 376 0.73 -2.88 -26.02
CA ILE A 376 0.04 -1.67 -26.45
C ILE A 376 0.23 -1.46 -27.95
N ILE A 377 1.45 -1.66 -28.43
CA ILE A 377 1.78 -1.51 -29.86
C ILE A 377 0.96 -2.47 -30.73
N ILE A 378 0.85 -3.74 -30.33
CA ILE A 378 0.08 -4.75 -31.08
C ILE A 378 -1.40 -4.37 -31.13
N ASN A 379 -1.99 -3.99 -30.00
CA ASN A 379 -3.41 -3.61 -29.96
C ASN A 379 -3.70 -2.37 -30.81
N ASP A 380 -2.79 -1.41 -30.84
CA ASP A 380 -2.93 -0.23 -31.72
C ASP A 380 -2.77 -0.60 -33.19
N ILE A 381 -1.84 -1.50 -33.56
CA ILE A 381 -1.69 -2.01 -34.93
C ILE A 381 -3.00 -2.66 -35.39
N VAL A 382 -3.62 -3.52 -34.58
CA VAL A 382 -4.90 -4.16 -34.90
C VAL A 382 -6.00 -3.13 -35.13
N CYS A 383 -6.08 -2.10 -34.27
CA CYS A 383 -7.02 -1.01 -34.41
C CYS A 383 -6.79 -0.21 -35.71
N LEU A 384 -5.53 0.12 -36.03
CA LEU A 384 -5.17 0.84 -37.24
C LEU A 384 -5.46 0.08 -38.52
N LEU A 385 -5.25 -1.24 -38.53
CA LEU A 385 -5.63 -2.11 -39.66
C LEU A 385 -7.14 -2.11 -39.87
N HIS A 386 -7.93 -2.14 -38.81
CA HIS A 386 -9.38 -2.04 -38.90
C HIS A 386 -9.85 -0.69 -39.46
N ILE A 387 -9.17 0.42 -39.12
CA ILE A 387 -9.43 1.76 -39.66
C ILE A 387 -8.91 1.91 -41.10
N LYS A 388 -8.22 0.89 -41.64
CA LYS A 388 -7.56 0.90 -42.95
C LYS A 388 -6.40 1.92 -43.07
N ARG A 389 -5.76 2.27 -41.97
CA ARG A 389 -4.55 3.12 -41.93
C ARG A 389 -3.28 2.26 -41.97
N LYS A 390 -3.07 1.56 -43.10
CA LYS A 390 -1.98 0.60 -43.28
C LYS A 390 -0.58 1.21 -43.09
N ASP A 391 -0.37 2.47 -43.49
CA ASP A 391 0.93 3.15 -43.41
C ASP A 391 1.41 3.29 -41.94
N LEU A 392 0.50 3.74 -41.08
CA LEU A 392 0.79 3.90 -39.64
C LEU A 392 0.97 2.55 -38.96
N ALA A 393 0.17 1.55 -39.31
CA ALA A 393 0.32 0.18 -38.82
C ALA A 393 1.69 -0.41 -39.17
N LEU A 394 2.18 -0.19 -40.42
CA LEU A 394 3.52 -0.59 -40.85
C LEU A 394 4.64 0.10 -40.07
N GLU A 395 4.48 1.37 -39.77
CA GLU A 395 5.47 2.14 -38.98
C GLU A 395 5.57 1.57 -37.55
N LEU A 396 4.44 1.34 -36.90
CA LEU A 396 4.39 0.73 -35.56
C LEU A 396 4.91 -0.72 -35.58
N PHE A 397 4.61 -1.47 -36.62
CA PHE A 397 5.11 -2.85 -36.76
C PHE A 397 6.63 -2.90 -36.95
N ARG A 398 7.22 -1.93 -37.67
CA ARG A 398 8.69 -1.79 -37.75
C ARG A 398 9.28 -1.48 -36.36
N LYS A 399 8.67 -0.56 -35.61
CA LYS A 399 9.07 -0.27 -34.24
C LYS A 399 8.97 -1.52 -33.34
N PHE A 400 7.89 -2.27 -33.45
CA PHE A 400 7.72 -3.54 -32.72
C PHE A 400 8.84 -4.55 -33.05
N ASN A 401 9.21 -4.70 -34.33
CA ASN A 401 10.28 -5.60 -34.75
C ASN A 401 11.66 -5.15 -34.22
N THR A 402 11.94 -3.85 -34.07
CA THR A 402 13.16 -3.36 -33.44
C THR A 402 13.20 -3.73 -31.94
N LEU A 403 12.09 -3.61 -31.23
CA LEU A 403 11.97 -4.02 -29.81
C LEU A 403 12.14 -5.53 -29.63
N LEU A 404 11.66 -6.34 -30.59
CA LEU A 404 11.90 -7.80 -30.61
C LEU A 404 13.39 -8.15 -30.69
N GLN A 405 14.16 -7.39 -31.48
CA GLN A 405 15.61 -7.60 -31.61
C GLN A 405 16.38 -7.23 -30.32
N GLU A 406 15.85 -6.33 -29.49
CA GLU A 406 16.41 -5.94 -28.19
C GLU A 406 16.17 -6.95 -27.07
N ASN A 407 15.63 -8.14 -27.37
CA ASN A 407 15.34 -9.24 -26.41
C ASN A 407 14.38 -8.85 -25.28
N ILE A 408 13.40 -8.00 -25.53
CA ILE A 408 12.31 -7.75 -24.58
C ILE A 408 11.50 -9.05 -24.44
N PRO A 409 11.26 -9.55 -23.22
CA PRO A 409 10.51 -10.79 -23.01
C PRO A 409 9.06 -10.60 -23.47
N ILE A 410 8.68 -11.32 -24.53
CA ILE A 410 7.32 -11.33 -25.06
C ILE A 410 6.68 -12.66 -24.74
N SER A 411 5.42 -12.63 -24.31
CA SER A 411 4.64 -13.85 -24.07
C SER A 411 4.59 -14.72 -25.32
N LYS A 412 4.74 -16.03 -25.15
CA LYS A 412 4.65 -17.01 -26.24
C LYS A 412 3.31 -16.99 -26.97
N GLU A 413 2.27 -16.51 -26.30
CA GLU A 413 0.90 -16.42 -26.82
C GLU A 413 0.75 -15.33 -27.89
N ILE A 414 1.60 -14.32 -27.86
CA ILE A 414 1.59 -13.19 -28.82
C ILE A 414 2.19 -13.59 -30.17
N MET A 415 3.12 -14.55 -30.20
CA MET A 415 3.84 -14.94 -31.42
C MET A 415 2.95 -15.38 -32.59
N PRO A 416 1.84 -16.14 -32.36
CA PRO A 416 0.92 -16.47 -33.46
C PRO A 416 0.20 -15.27 -34.07
N ILE A 417 -0.05 -14.21 -33.27
CA ILE A 417 -0.70 -12.98 -33.73
C ILE A 417 0.31 -12.16 -34.53
N VAL A 418 1.54 -12.04 -34.01
CA VAL A 418 2.63 -11.36 -34.73
C VAL A 418 2.87 -12.01 -36.10
N SER A 419 2.86 -13.35 -36.20
CA SER A 419 3.01 -14.05 -37.49
C SER A 419 1.85 -13.78 -38.46
N LYS A 420 0.62 -13.65 -37.97
CA LYS A 420 -0.52 -13.24 -38.81
C LYS A 420 -0.42 -11.79 -39.24
N LEU A 421 -0.07 -10.86 -38.32
CA LEU A 421 0.12 -9.47 -38.65
C LEU A 421 1.25 -9.26 -39.66
N SER A 422 2.35 -10.01 -39.57
CA SER A 422 3.42 -9.96 -40.57
C SER A 422 2.93 -10.39 -41.96
N THR A 423 2.15 -11.47 -42.06
CA THR A 423 1.61 -11.92 -43.35
C THR A 423 0.62 -10.93 -43.98
N GLU A 424 -0.22 -10.28 -43.17
CA GLU A 424 -1.17 -9.25 -43.62
C GLU A 424 -0.46 -7.95 -44.04
N LEU A 425 0.58 -7.54 -43.33
CA LEU A 425 1.34 -6.33 -43.61
C LEU A 425 2.37 -6.51 -44.75
N GLU A 426 3.05 -7.67 -44.83
CA GLU A 426 4.03 -7.97 -45.89
C GLU A 426 3.34 -8.35 -47.20
N GLY A 427 2.19 -9.00 -47.16
CA GLY A 427 1.32 -9.18 -48.33
C GLY A 427 0.86 -7.84 -48.95
N SER A 428 0.64 -6.84 -48.09
CA SER A 428 0.28 -5.49 -48.55
C SER A 428 1.45 -4.71 -49.17
N VAL A 429 2.69 -4.99 -48.79
CA VAL A 429 3.88 -4.34 -49.42
C VAL A 429 4.08 -4.84 -50.85
N SER A 430 3.76 -6.09 -51.14
CA SER A 430 3.73 -6.63 -52.51
C SER A 430 2.54 -6.11 -53.33
N GLU A 431 1.41 -5.79 -52.71
CA GLU A 431 0.22 -5.21 -53.34
C GLU A 431 0.39 -3.71 -53.64
N ILE A 432 1.04 -2.94 -52.78
CA ILE A 432 1.33 -1.51 -53.00
C ILE A 432 2.30 -1.31 -54.20
N SER A 433 3.15 -2.32 -54.48
CA SER A 433 3.95 -2.33 -55.69
C SER A 433 3.17 -2.75 -56.97
N HIS A 434 1.97 -3.29 -56.82
CA HIS A 434 1.07 -3.70 -57.91
C HIS A 434 -0.24 -2.90 -58.01
N GLU A 435 -0.65 -2.13 -57.00
CA GLU A 435 -1.90 -1.33 -56.98
C GLU A 435 -1.72 0.09 -57.55
N SER A 436 -0.80 0.30 -58.48
CA SER A 436 -1.07 1.28 -59.54
C SER A 436 -2.11 0.76 -60.55
N GLU A 437 -2.56 -0.48 -60.45
CA GLU A 437 -3.60 -1.08 -61.33
C GLU A 437 -4.54 -1.97 -60.47
N GLU A 438 -5.85 -1.59 -60.54
CA GLU A 438 -7.06 -2.37 -60.21
C GLU A 438 -7.69 -2.32 -58.80
N ASN A 439 -8.87 -1.72 -58.80
CA ASN A 439 -9.92 -1.73 -57.78
C ASN A 439 -10.61 -3.10 -57.62
N ASN A 440 -11.06 -3.35 -56.41
CA ASN A 440 -12.21 -4.15 -55.92
C ASN A 440 -11.96 -5.52 -55.32
N ASN A 441 -12.61 -5.66 -54.17
CA ASN A 441 -13.07 -6.84 -53.42
C ASN A 441 -12.12 -7.35 -52.34
N ASP A 442 -12.55 -7.10 -51.05
CA ASP A 442 -12.88 -8.17 -50.10
C ASP A 442 -13.17 -7.66 -48.69
N GLN A 443 -14.39 -7.87 -48.24
CA GLN A 443 -14.92 -7.43 -46.96
C GLN A 443 -15.05 -8.60 -45.91
N GLU A 444 -14.50 -9.81 -46.13
CA GLU A 444 -14.89 -10.97 -45.33
C GLU A 444 -13.86 -11.53 -44.32
N SER A 445 -12.61 -11.08 -44.24
CA SER A 445 -11.58 -11.77 -43.43
C SER A 445 -11.29 -11.20 -42.04
N VAL A 446 -11.93 -10.09 -41.63
CA VAL A 446 -11.58 -9.37 -40.42
C VAL A 446 -12.32 -9.80 -39.15
N SER A 447 -13.45 -10.55 -39.31
CA SER A 447 -14.32 -10.89 -38.16
C SER A 447 -13.84 -12.05 -37.27
N GLU A 448 -12.90 -12.88 -37.74
CA GLU A 448 -12.38 -14.01 -36.92
C GLU A 448 -11.20 -13.68 -36.01
N ASN A 449 -10.54 -12.51 -36.20
CA ASN A 449 -9.36 -12.16 -35.45
C ASN A 449 -9.65 -11.46 -34.11
N THR A 450 -10.85 -10.94 -33.90
CA THR A 450 -11.25 -10.23 -32.67
C THR A 450 -11.42 -11.16 -31.48
N ALA A 451 -11.80 -12.42 -31.69
CA ALA A 451 -12.04 -13.38 -30.61
C ALA A 451 -10.77 -13.83 -29.84
N LYS A 452 -9.56 -13.51 -30.36
CA LYS A 452 -8.30 -13.93 -29.74
C LYS A 452 -7.53 -12.79 -29.04
N ILE A 453 -8.02 -11.57 -29.12
CA ILE A 453 -7.41 -10.42 -28.44
C ILE A 453 -7.65 -10.48 -26.91
N ASP A 454 -8.75 -11.13 -26.50
CA ASP A 454 -9.10 -11.31 -25.09
C ASP A 454 -8.07 -12.14 -24.30
N GLU A 455 -7.38 -13.08 -24.96
CA GLU A 455 -6.33 -13.88 -24.31
C GLU A 455 -5.03 -13.10 -24.09
N LEU A 456 -4.85 -11.94 -24.75
CA LEU A 456 -3.59 -11.17 -24.69
C LEU A 456 -3.53 -10.15 -23.57
N THR A 457 -4.69 -9.78 -23.01
CA THR A 457 -4.73 -8.85 -21.87
C THR A 457 -4.45 -9.55 -20.54
N GLU A 458 -4.34 -10.90 -20.53
CA GLU A 458 -4.03 -11.69 -19.33
C GLU A 458 -2.54 -11.68 -18.91
N GLY A 459 -1.67 -11.32 -19.80
CA GLY A 459 -0.25 -11.65 -19.66
C GLY A 459 0.69 -10.60 -19.13
N ASP A 460 0.43 -9.78 -18.20
CA ASP A 460 1.49 -9.16 -17.38
C ASP A 460 1.00 -8.12 -16.36
N THR A 461 0.00 -8.45 -15.56
CA THR A 461 -0.02 -7.87 -14.22
C THR A 461 0.98 -8.66 -13.39
N SER A 462 2.27 -8.36 -13.57
CA SER A 462 3.31 -9.02 -12.78
C SER A 462 2.97 -8.91 -11.29
N PRO A 463 3.23 -9.95 -10.50
CA PRO A 463 3.03 -9.94 -9.04
C PRO A 463 3.74 -8.78 -8.34
N ARG A 464 4.66 -8.11 -9.04
CA ARG A 464 5.43 -6.97 -8.57
C ARG A 464 4.56 -5.75 -8.20
N GLU A 465 3.48 -5.49 -8.95
CA GLU A 465 2.63 -4.32 -8.68
C GLU A 465 1.52 -4.58 -7.65
N LEU A 466 1.10 -5.86 -7.48
CA LEU A 466 -0.02 -6.22 -6.62
C LEU A 466 0.30 -6.18 -5.12
N ALA A 467 1.58 -6.30 -4.74
CA ALA A 467 2.03 -6.26 -3.34
C ALA A 467 2.36 -4.84 -2.83
N SER A 468 2.29 -3.80 -3.68
CA SER A 468 2.88 -2.49 -3.34
C SER A 468 2.02 -1.55 -2.51
N ASP A 469 0.70 -1.71 -2.46
CA ASP A 469 -0.18 -0.70 -1.89
C ASP A 469 -0.74 -1.04 -0.48
N GLU A 470 -0.52 -2.25 0.04
CA GLU A 470 -0.98 -2.66 1.38
C GLU A 470 0.16 -2.88 2.40
N VAL A 471 1.40 -2.54 2.05
CA VAL A 471 2.54 -2.59 2.99
C VAL A 471 2.90 -1.21 3.53
#